data_c79e3cc2771be94745662154e880bfaf
#
_entry.id   c79e3cc2771be94745662154e880bfaf
#
_cell.length_a   1.000
_cell.length_b   1.000
_cell.length_c   1.000
_cell.angle_alpha   90.00
_cell.angle_beta   90.00
_cell.angle_gamma   90.00
#
_symmetry.space_group_name_H-M   'P 1'
#
loop_
_entity.id
_entity.type
_entity.pdbx_description
1 polymer ?
#
loop_
_entity_poly.entity_id
_entity_poly.type
_entity_poly.pdbx_seq_one_letter_code
_entity_poly.pdbx_strand_id
1 'polypeptide(L)'
;MNAVLMWMRRTWMLGIVFIIIQCLTWFRYQEAYRDWSWTISLVQGATMLGSPFIAGVCAYMVHRQWPRTTRRDLAGTGRSHHLVSDMTWAVIAWGWAAQAVFLVIGCVSCVVHHADSSGLTLPWQLITGPIALGASAWLGTLAACLWDSVMTIPVMVLAVFLALS
;
A
#
# COMPACT_ATOMS: atom_id res chain seq x y z
N MET A 1 13.02 2.17 20.74
CA MET A 1 13.01 1.76 19.30
C MET A 1 11.55 1.64 18.89
N ASN A 2 11.08 2.40 17.91
CA ASN A 2 9.66 2.43 17.55
C ASN A 2 9.21 1.04 17.04
N ALA A 3 8.10 0.53 17.58
CA ALA A 3 7.56 -0.78 17.20
C ALA A 3 7.31 -0.91 15.69
N VAL A 4 6.89 0.19 15.04
CA VAL A 4 6.73 0.25 13.58
C VAL A 4 8.04 -0.06 12.85
N LEU A 5 9.19 0.50 13.28
CA LEU A 5 10.49 0.23 12.67
C LEU A 5 10.92 -1.24 12.81
N MET A 6 10.61 -1.85 13.95
CA MET A 6 10.85 -3.28 14.16
C MET A 6 10.03 -4.12 13.17
N TRP A 7 8.75 -3.78 12.97
CA TRP A 7 7.90 -4.44 12.00
C TRP A 7 8.35 -4.22 10.57
N MET A 8 8.74 -2.99 10.19
CA MET A 8 9.29 -2.71 8.86
C MET A 8 10.52 -3.59 8.58
N ARG A 9 11.46 -3.70 9.53
CA ARG A 9 12.64 -4.55 9.38
C ARG A 9 12.27 -6.03 9.20
N ARG A 10 11.24 -6.51 9.86
CA ARG A 10 10.76 -7.90 9.76
C ARG A 10 10.04 -8.16 8.43
N THR A 11 9.43 -7.15 7.84
CA THR A 11 8.62 -7.23 6.63
C THR A 11 9.29 -6.61 5.40
N TRP A 12 10.62 -6.46 5.41
CA TRP A 12 11.39 -5.82 4.32
C TRP A 12 11.11 -6.41 2.93
N MET A 13 10.78 -7.70 2.84
CA MET A 13 10.39 -8.34 1.57
C MET A 13 9.14 -7.70 0.95
N LEU A 14 8.23 -7.15 1.75
CA LEU A 14 7.07 -6.43 1.22
C LEU A 14 7.48 -5.18 0.45
N GLY A 15 8.52 -4.49 0.92
CA GLY A 15 9.07 -3.35 0.19
C GLY A 15 9.56 -3.73 -1.21
N ILE A 16 10.23 -4.88 -1.35
CA ILE A 16 10.66 -5.40 -2.66
C ILE A 16 9.45 -5.69 -3.54
N VAL A 17 8.42 -6.35 -3.02
CA VAL A 17 7.22 -6.67 -3.79
C VAL A 17 6.51 -5.39 -4.25
N PHE A 18 6.43 -4.35 -3.41
CA PHE A 18 5.87 -3.06 -3.82
C PHE A 18 6.69 -2.39 -4.92
N ILE A 19 8.02 -2.46 -4.83
CA ILE A 19 8.91 -1.95 -5.89
C ILE A 19 8.66 -2.71 -7.19
N ILE A 20 8.53 -4.03 -7.14
CA ILE A 20 8.23 -4.86 -8.33
C ILE A 20 6.88 -4.45 -8.95
N ILE A 21 5.83 -4.27 -8.15
CA ILE A 21 4.51 -3.82 -8.63
C ILE A 21 4.65 -2.47 -9.34
N GLN A 22 5.36 -1.53 -8.74
CA GLN A 22 5.61 -0.22 -9.34
C GLN A 22 6.43 -0.32 -10.64
N CYS A 23 7.48 -1.17 -10.67
CA CYS A 23 8.26 -1.42 -11.88
C CYS A 23 7.38 -1.97 -13.01
N LEU A 24 6.52 -2.95 -12.72
CA LEU A 24 5.64 -3.55 -13.73
C LEU A 24 4.70 -2.52 -14.37
N THR A 25 4.15 -1.62 -13.57
CA THR A 25 3.33 -0.53 -14.10
C THR A 25 4.13 0.47 -14.90
N TRP A 26 5.34 0.79 -14.45
CA TRP A 26 6.24 1.73 -15.12
C TRP A 26 6.71 1.23 -16.48
N PHE A 27 7.18 0.00 -16.58
CA PHE A 27 7.69 -0.58 -17.82
C PHE A 27 6.62 -0.79 -18.90
N ARG A 28 5.35 -0.89 -18.51
CA ARG A 28 4.26 -1.05 -19.47
C ARG A 28 3.99 0.22 -20.30
N TYR A 29 4.43 1.39 -19.83
CA TYR A 29 4.10 2.68 -20.42
C TYR A 29 5.36 3.51 -20.72
N GLN A 30 6.16 3.07 -21.69
CA GLN A 30 7.45 3.69 -22.04
C GLN A 30 7.36 5.14 -22.55
N GLU A 31 6.16 5.65 -22.88
CA GLU A 31 5.97 7.04 -23.38
C GLU A 31 5.53 8.02 -22.27
N ALA A 32 5.60 7.59 -21.01
CA ALA A 32 5.09 8.36 -19.86
C ALA A 32 5.81 9.69 -19.60
N TYR A 33 7.01 9.88 -20.17
CA TYR A 33 7.88 11.04 -19.85
C TYR A 33 7.55 12.33 -20.59
N ARG A 34 6.53 12.34 -21.44
CA ARG A 34 6.19 13.50 -22.27
C ARG A 34 5.35 14.54 -21.55
N ASP A 35 4.61 14.14 -20.51
CA ASP A 35 3.68 14.97 -19.77
C ASP A 35 3.75 14.68 -18.27
N TRP A 36 3.79 15.74 -17.46
CA TRP A 36 3.80 15.64 -15.99
C TRP A 36 2.54 14.97 -15.43
N SER A 37 1.37 15.34 -15.97
CA SER A 37 0.11 14.79 -15.48
C SER A 37 0.00 13.28 -15.72
N TRP A 38 0.45 12.84 -16.89
CA TRP A 38 0.49 11.44 -17.25
C TRP A 38 1.45 10.63 -16.37
N THR A 39 2.65 11.17 -16.13
CA THR A 39 3.66 10.52 -15.26
C THR A 39 3.14 10.33 -13.83
N ILE A 40 2.51 11.37 -13.27
CA ILE A 40 1.92 11.28 -11.93
C ILE A 40 0.76 10.30 -11.91
N SER A 41 -0.12 10.33 -12.90
CA SER A 41 -1.23 9.38 -13.03
C SER A 41 -0.74 7.93 -13.12
N LEU A 42 0.39 7.70 -13.78
CA LEU A 42 1.00 6.38 -13.91
C LEU A 42 1.54 5.86 -12.55
N VAL A 43 2.24 6.71 -11.79
CA VAL A 43 2.68 6.36 -10.43
C VAL A 43 1.48 6.04 -9.54
N GLN A 44 0.38 6.77 -9.72
CA GLN A 44 -0.86 6.53 -8.99
C GLN A 44 -1.61 5.31 -9.49
N GLY A 45 -1.58 5.00 -10.77
CA GLY A 45 -2.18 3.80 -11.36
C GLY A 45 -1.65 2.50 -10.74
N ALA A 46 -0.40 2.51 -10.27
CA ALA A 46 0.15 1.38 -9.52
C ALA A 46 -0.59 1.10 -8.20
N THR A 47 -1.30 2.09 -7.65
CA THR A 47 -2.11 1.88 -6.45
C THR A 47 -3.32 0.97 -6.71
N MET A 48 -3.80 0.89 -7.96
CA MET A 48 -4.90 -0.03 -8.33
C MET A 48 -4.50 -1.50 -8.11
N LEU A 49 -3.23 -1.85 -8.32
CA LEU A 49 -2.70 -3.18 -8.01
C LEU A 49 -2.16 -3.27 -6.59
N GLY A 50 -1.52 -2.21 -6.10
CA GLY A 50 -0.93 -2.14 -4.76
C GLY A 50 -1.96 -2.19 -3.64
N SER A 51 -3.11 -1.53 -3.80
CA SER A 51 -4.15 -1.47 -2.77
C SER A 51 -4.78 -2.83 -2.45
N PRO A 52 -5.24 -3.64 -3.44
CA PRO A 52 -5.71 -4.99 -3.16
C PRO A 52 -4.64 -5.87 -2.52
N PHE A 53 -3.40 -5.75 -2.99
CA PHE A 53 -2.27 -6.50 -2.43
C PHE A 53 -2.03 -6.14 -0.96
N ILE A 54 -2.00 -4.84 -0.62
CA ILE A 54 -1.87 -4.36 0.77
C ILE A 54 -2.99 -4.89 1.65
N ALA A 55 -4.23 -4.81 1.20
CA ALA A 55 -5.39 -5.30 1.94
C ALA A 55 -5.25 -6.81 2.24
N GLY A 56 -4.87 -7.61 1.23
CA GLY A 56 -4.64 -9.04 1.39
C GLY A 56 -3.49 -9.35 2.35
N VAL A 57 -2.36 -8.63 2.24
CA VAL A 57 -1.20 -8.79 3.14
C VAL A 57 -1.58 -8.48 4.58
N CYS A 58 -2.26 -7.36 4.83
CA CYS A 58 -2.71 -6.99 6.17
C CYS A 58 -3.65 -8.05 6.75
N ALA A 59 -4.63 -8.51 5.96
CA ALA A 59 -5.54 -9.58 6.37
C ALA A 59 -4.78 -10.89 6.70
N TYR A 60 -3.84 -11.28 5.85
CA TYR A 60 -3.00 -12.46 6.08
C TYR A 60 -2.15 -12.34 7.34
N MET A 61 -1.49 -11.19 7.55
CA MET A 61 -0.63 -10.97 8.71
C MET A 61 -1.43 -11.01 10.01
N VAL A 62 -2.61 -10.40 10.05
CA VAL A 62 -3.52 -10.48 11.20
C VAL A 62 -3.92 -11.91 11.46
N HIS A 63 -4.32 -12.65 10.44
CA HIS A 63 -4.76 -14.04 10.58
C HIS A 63 -3.62 -14.96 11.07
N ARG A 64 -2.41 -14.81 10.53
CA ARG A 64 -1.24 -15.63 10.88
C ARG A 64 -0.71 -15.35 12.29
N GLN A 65 -0.71 -14.08 12.70
CA GLN A 65 -0.04 -13.65 13.94
C GLN A 65 -1.00 -13.65 15.14
N TRP A 66 -2.30 -13.62 14.88
CA TRP A 66 -3.34 -13.63 15.90
C TRP A 66 -4.33 -14.78 15.74
N PRO A 67 -3.93 -16.03 16.12
CA PRO A 67 -4.89 -17.12 16.25
C PRO A 67 -5.94 -16.76 17.31
N ARG A 68 -7.14 -17.32 17.18
CA ARG A 68 -8.31 -17.05 18.05
C ARG A 68 -8.01 -17.09 19.55
N THR A 69 -7.17 -18.00 19.97
CA THR A 69 -6.75 -18.16 21.37
C THR A 69 -6.04 -16.91 21.88
N THR A 70 -5.04 -16.43 21.15
CA THR A 70 -4.26 -15.24 21.50
C THR A 70 -5.11 -13.96 21.49
N ARG A 71 -6.14 -13.87 20.62
CA ARG A 71 -7.07 -12.71 20.62
C ARG A 71 -7.88 -12.62 21.90
N ARG A 72 -8.37 -13.74 22.43
CA ARG A 72 -9.13 -13.79 23.69
C ARG A 72 -8.28 -13.37 24.86
N ASP A 73 -7.05 -13.88 24.93
CA ASP A 73 -6.14 -13.61 26.04
C ASP A 73 -5.65 -12.17 26.05
N LEU A 74 -5.45 -11.55 24.88
CA LEU A 74 -5.00 -10.16 24.76
C LEU A 74 -6.14 -9.14 24.81
N ALA A 75 -7.39 -9.52 24.54
CA ALA A 75 -8.54 -8.61 24.57
C ALA A 75 -8.71 -7.93 25.93
N GLY A 76 -8.32 -8.62 27.03
CA GLY A 76 -8.36 -8.08 28.39
C GLY A 76 -7.21 -7.12 28.75
N THR A 77 -6.14 -7.06 27.93
CA THR A 77 -4.93 -6.31 28.29
C THR A 77 -4.78 -4.95 27.59
N GLY A 78 -5.67 -4.60 26.67
CA GLY A 78 -5.58 -3.35 25.87
C GLY A 78 -4.35 -3.26 24.94
N ARG A 79 -3.38 -4.18 25.09
CA ARG A 79 -2.13 -4.22 24.34
C ARG A 79 -2.27 -4.68 22.90
N SER A 80 -3.35 -5.40 22.60
CA SER A 80 -3.63 -5.96 21.26
C SER A 80 -3.81 -4.87 20.20
N HIS A 81 -4.45 -3.77 20.53
CA HIS A 81 -4.72 -2.68 19.59
C HIS A 81 -3.44 -2.02 19.07
N HIS A 82 -2.46 -1.78 19.93
CA HIS A 82 -1.20 -1.16 19.53
C HIS A 82 -0.40 -2.05 18.58
N LEU A 83 -0.36 -3.36 18.83
CA LEU A 83 0.41 -4.28 17.99
C LEU A 83 -0.17 -4.42 16.58
N VAL A 84 -1.51 -4.50 16.44
CA VAL A 84 -2.19 -4.55 15.13
C VAL A 84 -1.96 -3.24 14.38
N SER A 85 -2.12 -2.12 15.07
CA SER A 85 -1.91 -0.79 14.52
C SER A 85 -0.47 -0.62 14.01
N ASP A 86 0.54 -0.98 14.82
CA ASP A 86 1.95 -0.83 14.45
C ASP A 86 2.32 -1.69 13.25
N MET A 87 1.78 -2.90 13.17
CA MET A 87 1.95 -3.79 12.02
C MET A 87 1.31 -3.19 10.75
N THR A 88 0.08 -2.69 10.84
CA THR A 88 -0.63 -2.07 9.72
C THR A 88 0.13 -0.84 9.23
N TRP A 89 0.59 0.03 10.14
CA TRP A 89 1.40 1.19 9.80
C TRP A 89 2.73 0.81 9.13
N ALA A 90 3.36 -0.29 9.53
CA ALA A 90 4.59 -0.75 8.89
C ALA A 90 4.34 -1.17 7.42
N VAL A 91 3.22 -1.82 7.12
CA VAL A 91 2.84 -2.19 5.75
C VAL A 91 2.52 -0.94 4.93
N ILE A 92 1.77 0.00 5.49
CA ILE A 92 1.47 1.29 4.85
C ILE A 92 2.78 2.05 4.53
N ALA A 93 3.71 2.09 5.48
CA ALA A 93 4.99 2.78 5.30
C ALA A 93 5.82 2.20 4.14
N TRP A 94 5.81 0.88 3.93
CA TRP A 94 6.44 0.26 2.77
C TRP A 94 5.77 0.66 1.46
N GLY A 95 4.44 0.66 1.40
CA GLY A 95 3.68 1.12 0.23
C GLY A 95 3.98 2.59 -0.10
N TRP A 96 3.98 3.46 0.90
CA TRP A 96 4.30 4.89 0.74
C TRP A 96 5.75 5.12 0.32
N ALA A 97 6.71 4.37 0.91
CA ALA A 97 8.12 4.47 0.54
C ALA A 97 8.34 4.09 -0.93
N ALA A 98 7.76 2.98 -1.39
CA ALA A 98 7.84 2.57 -2.78
C ALA A 98 7.22 3.63 -3.71
N GLN A 99 6.04 4.14 -3.37
CA GLN A 99 5.37 5.18 -4.17
C GLN A 99 6.18 6.48 -4.21
N ALA A 100 6.77 6.90 -3.10
CA ALA A 100 7.62 8.10 -3.03
C ALA A 100 8.88 7.95 -3.91
N VAL A 101 9.53 6.78 -3.90
CA VAL A 101 10.69 6.50 -4.76
C VAL A 101 10.31 6.64 -6.24
N PHE A 102 9.20 6.05 -6.67
CA PHE A 102 8.78 6.13 -8.07
C PHE A 102 8.28 7.53 -8.46
N LEU A 103 7.69 8.26 -7.53
CA LEU A 103 7.34 9.67 -7.74
C LEU A 103 8.59 10.52 -7.99
N VAL A 104 9.65 10.32 -7.20
CA VAL A 104 10.94 11.01 -7.40
C VAL A 104 11.55 10.61 -8.74
N ILE A 105 11.58 9.33 -9.08
CA ILE A 105 12.07 8.85 -10.40
C ILE A 105 11.27 9.50 -11.53
N GLY A 106 9.94 9.54 -11.42
CA GLY A 106 9.07 10.19 -12.39
C GLY A 106 9.34 11.68 -12.55
N CYS A 107 9.47 12.40 -11.45
CA CYS A 107 9.81 13.84 -11.49
C CYS A 107 11.17 14.09 -12.16
N VAL A 108 12.19 13.31 -11.79
CA VAL A 108 13.53 13.42 -12.40
C VAL A 108 13.46 13.11 -13.90
N SER A 109 12.72 12.07 -14.29
CA SER A 109 12.55 11.73 -15.71
C SER A 109 11.85 12.85 -16.50
N CYS A 110 10.80 13.46 -15.93
CA CYS A 110 10.12 14.60 -16.56
C CYS A 110 11.06 15.81 -16.75
N VAL A 111 11.90 16.10 -15.77
CA VAL A 111 12.89 17.19 -15.87
C VAL A 111 13.93 16.90 -16.95
N VAL A 112 14.48 15.67 -16.98
CA VAL A 112 15.52 15.28 -17.94
C VAL A 112 15.00 15.28 -19.38
N HIS A 113 13.75 14.87 -19.59
CA HIS A 113 13.14 14.81 -20.92
C HIS A 113 12.40 16.09 -21.32
N HIS A 114 12.54 17.17 -20.53
CA HIS A 114 11.83 18.44 -20.79
C HIS A 114 10.33 18.27 -21.03
N ALA A 115 9.70 17.47 -20.15
CA ALA A 115 8.27 17.16 -20.24
C ALA A 115 7.42 18.44 -20.25
N ASP A 116 6.36 18.45 -21.05
CA ASP A 116 5.45 19.58 -21.13
C ASP A 116 4.73 19.80 -19.80
N SER A 117 4.76 21.06 -19.33
CA SER A 117 4.16 21.48 -18.07
C SER A 117 2.69 21.91 -18.20
N SER A 118 2.11 21.78 -19.39
CA SER A 118 0.74 22.22 -19.69
C SER A 118 -0.37 21.51 -18.90
N GLY A 119 -0.02 20.47 -18.14
CA GLY A 119 -0.93 19.69 -17.32
C GLY A 119 -0.53 19.58 -15.86
N LEU A 120 -0.02 20.65 -15.23
CA LEU A 120 0.33 20.65 -13.81
C LEU A 120 -0.86 20.14 -12.97
N THR A 121 -0.69 18.95 -12.45
CA THR A 121 -1.70 18.23 -11.65
C THR A 121 -1.98 18.96 -10.36
N LEU A 122 -3.25 19.00 -9.99
CA LEU A 122 -3.67 19.54 -8.71
C LEU A 122 -3.03 18.73 -7.57
N PRO A 123 -2.59 19.39 -6.46
CA PRO A 123 -1.91 18.71 -5.35
C PRO A 123 -2.68 17.51 -4.79
N TRP A 124 -4.01 17.51 -4.88
CA TRP A 124 -4.84 16.41 -4.42
C TRP A 124 -4.59 15.09 -5.16
N GLN A 125 -4.16 15.14 -6.43
CA GLN A 125 -3.82 13.92 -7.17
C GLN A 125 -2.61 13.20 -6.57
N LEU A 126 -1.66 13.92 -5.97
CA LEU A 126 -0.52 13.33 -5.28
C LEU A 126 -0.91 12.60 -3.99
N ILE A 127 -2.01 12.99 -3.38
CA ILE A 127 -2.45 12.48 -2.07
C ILE A 127 -3.39 11.27 -2.23
N THR A 128 -4.10 11.16 -3.35
CA THR A 128 -5.08 10.07 -3.55
C THR A 128 -4.48 8.68 -3.44
N GLY A 129 -3.31 8.45 -4.03
CA GLY A 129 -2.62 7.16 -3.98
C GLY A 129 -2.24 6.73 -2.55
N PRO A 130 -1.50 7.55 -1.77
CA PRO A 130 -1.22 7.27 -0.38
C PRO A 130 -2.45 7.02 0.49
N ILE A 131 -3.53 7.78 0.27
CA ILE A 131 -4.80 7.59 1.00
C ILE A 131 -5.41 6.24 0.63
N ALA A 132 -5.47 5.90 -0.66
CA ALA A 132 -6.02 4.62 -1.12
C ALA A 132 -5.26 3.42 -0.54
N LEU A 133 -3.92 3.47 -0.52
CA LEU A 133 -3.08 2.45 0.10
C LEU A 133 -3.36 2.32 1.60
N GLY A 134 -3.43 3.46 2.32
CA GLY A 134 -3.72 3.48 3.74
C GLY A 134 -5.10 2.94 4.07
N ALA A 135 -6.13 3.40 3.35
CA ALA A 135 -7.51 2.93 3.53
C ALA A 135 -7.62 1.42 3.27
N SER A 136 -6.99 0.92 2.21
CA SER A 136 -6.99 -0.50 1.86
C SER A 136 -6.30 -1.36 2.91
N ALA A 137 -5.20 -0.89 3.49
CA ALA A 137 -4.50 -1.58 4.58
C ALA A 137 -5.41 -1.72 5.81
N TRP A 138 -6.08 -0.63 6.20
CA TRP A 138 -7.01 -0.65 7.34
C TRP A 138 -8.24 -1.49 7.07
N LEU A 139 -8.79 -1.46 5.86
CA LEU A 139 -9.92 -2.32 5.48
C LEU A 139 -9.55 -3.80 5.58
N GLY A 140 -8.37 -4.19 5.06
CA GLY A 140 -7.86 -5.56 5.17
C GLY A 140 -7.66 -5.99 6.64
N THR A 141 -7.09 -5.11 7.45
CA THR A 141 -6.90 -5.35 8.89
C THR A 141 -8.24 -5.51 9.62
N LEU A 142 -9.19 -4.60 9.40
CA LEU A 142 -10.51 -4.63 10.03
C LEU A 142 -11.30 -5.87 9.62
N ALA A 143 -11.31 -6.20 8.32
CA ALA A 143 -11.97 -7.39 7.84
C ALA A 143 -11.43 -8.67 8.48
N ALA A 144 -10.11 -8.79 8.61
CA ALA A 144 -9.48 -9.93 9.27
C ALA A 144 -9.73 -9.97 10.80
N CYS A 145 -9.95 -8.81 11.41
CA CYS A 145 -10.36 -8.74 12.82
C CYS A 145 -11.81 -9.18 13.03
N LEU A 146 -12.71 -8.86 12.08
CA LEU A 146 -14.13 -9.17 12.16
C LEU A 146 -14.43 -10.61 11.72
N TRP A 147 -13.82 -11.06 10.64
CA TRP A 147 -14.03 -12.40 10.07
C TRP A 147 -12.78 -13.25 10.23
N ASP A 148 -12.86 -14.21 11.12
CA ASP A 148 -11.76 -15.13 11.41
C ASP A 148 -11.76 -16.33 10.44
N SER A 149 -11.67 -16.04 9.15
CA SER A 149 -11.61 -17.02 8.07
C SER A 149 -10.46 -16.72 7.12
N VAL A 150 -9.74 -17.76 6.69
CA VAL A 150 -8.71 -17.63 5.65
C VAL A 150 -9.29 -17.08 4.35
N MET A 151 -10.58 -17.30 4.09
CA MET A 151 -11.29 -16.76 2.94
C MET A 151 -11.44 -15.24 2.95
N THR A 152 -11.25 -14.59 4.10
CA THR A 152 -11.21 -13.11 4.17
C THR A 152 -10.11 -12.52 3.29
N ILE A 153 -8.99 -13.20 3.11
CA ILE A 153 -7.86 -12.71 2.32
C ILE A 153 -8.25 -12.53 0.84
N PRO A 154 -8.68 -13.58 0.09
CA PRO A 154 -9.04 -13.43 -1.30
C PRO A 154 -10.29 -12.54 -1.49
N VAL A 155 -11.24 -12.58 -0.57
CA VAL A 155 -12.43 -11.72 -0.62
C VAL A 155 -12.05 -10.24 -0.51
N MET A 156 -11.13 -9.88 0.39
CA MET A 156 -10.67 -8.49 0.53
C MET A 156 -9.86 -8.01 -0.66
N VAL A 157 -9.01 -8.87 -1.23
CA VAL A 157 -8.27 -8.55 -2.46
C VAL A 157 -9.24 -8.24 -3.60
N LEU A 158 -10.24 -9.10 -3.79
CA LEU A 158 -11.25 -8.92 -4.84
C LEU A 158 -12.14 -7.70 -4.59
N ALA A 159 -12.61 -7.50 -3.36
CA ALA A 159 -13.46 -6.37 -2.99
C ALA A 159 -12.76 -5.02 -3.23
N VAL A 160 -11.50 -4.89 -2.79
CA VAL A 160 -10.71 -3.66 -2.99
C VAL A 160 -10.40 -3.47 -4.47
N PHE A 161 -10.09 -4.53 -5.21
CA PHE A 161 -9.87 -4.45 -6.65
C PHE A 161 -11.12 -3.94 -7.38
N LEU A 162 -12.30 -4.50 -7.08
CA LEU A 162 -13.56 -4.08 -7.70
C LEU A 162 -14.01 -2.67 -7.28
N ALA A 163 -13.62 -2.22 -6.10
CA ALA A 163 -13.93 -0.87 -5.62
C ALA A 163 -13.08 0.23 -6.30
N LEU A 164 -11.91 -0.15 -6.84
CA LEU A 164 -10.97 0.77 -7.47
C LEU A 164 -10.98 0.70 -9.00
N SER A 165 -11.60 -0.33 -9.59
CA SER A 165 -11.77 -0.49 -11.03
C SER A 165 -13.00 0.26 -11.55
#